data_1518cfa9a91fa4a421fb33ac0d2e3124
#
_entry.id   1518cfa9a91fa4a421fb33ac0d2e3124
#
_cell.length_a   1.000
_cell.length_b   1.000
_cell.length_c   1.000
_cell.angle_alpha   90.00
_cell.angle_beta   90.00
_cell.angle_gamma   90.00
#
_symmetry.space_group_name_H-M   'P 1'
#
loop_
_entity.id
_entity.type
_entity.pdbx_description
1 polymer ?
#
loop_
_entity_poly.entity_id
_entity_poly.type
_entity_poly.pdbx_seq_one_letter_code
_entity_poly.pdbx_strand_id
1 'polypeptide(L)'
;MENTMEQAARRGNPSFVWRAGQARRLEMVRRYAPLDARHVLDVGCGVGMYTSAFQRFTPHVFGIEVEFARAAEAQSRSPSVCQSIRGTLPFASNSFDVVFSHEVLEHVTDDHRCAREMVRVTRPGGRLVIFVPNRLYPFETHGIYWKGRYYFGNKPLVNWLPDSLRNRLAPHVRAYTAKGLQTLFAGLPVRTIVHTQIYPGYDNILARRPRLGQMLQQITYALERTPLRSFGLSHFLVLEVLP
;
A
#
# COMPACT_ATOMS: atom_id res chain seq x y z
N MET A 1 -3.37 -3.24 30.20
CA MET A 1 -2.16 -3.36 29.35
C MET A 1 -2.64 -3.23 27.91
N GLU A 2 -2.38 -2.11 27.28
CA GLU A 2 -2.68 -1.92 25.86
C GLU A 2 -1.95 -3.01 25.06
N ASN A 3 -2.68 -3.68 24.19
CA ASN A 3 -2.15 -4.80 23.40
C ASN A 3 -0.95 -4.29 22.57
N THR A 4 0.18 -4.96 22.70
CA THR A 4 1.45 -4.58 22.03
C THR A 4 1.30 -4.46 20.51
N MET A 5 0.33 -5.17 19.92
CA MET A 5 -0.05 -5.10 18.51
C MET A 5 -0.78 -3.79 18.15
N GLU A 6 -1.65 -3.28 19.03
CA GLU A 6 -2.29 -1.97 18.88
C GLU A 6 -1.27 -0.83 18.95
N GLN A 7 -0.28 -0.93 19.84
CA GLN A 7 0.81 0.05 19.89
C GLN A 7 1.70 0.03 18.63
N ALA A 8 1.91 -1.15 18.03
CA ALA A 8 2.63 -1.27 16.77
C ALA A 8 1.85 -0.62 15.62
N ALA A 9 0.53 -0.85 15.55
CA ALA A 9 -0.35 -0.23 14.58
C ALA A 9 -0.43 1.30 14.74
N ARG A 10 -0.51 1.81 15.97
CA ARG A 10 -0.54 3.26 16.26
C ARG A 10 0.79 3.96 15.98
N ARG A 11 1.93 3.34 16.27
CA ARG A 11 3.28 3.91 16.05
C ARG A 11 3.75 3.76 14.61
N GLY A 12 3.24 2.78 13.88
CA GLY A 12 3.40 2.63 12.44
C GLY A 12 2.51 3.55 11.62
N ASN A 13 1.71 4.40 12.27
CA ASN A 13 0.80 5.31 11.60
C ASN A 13 1.53 6.17 10.57
N PRO A 14 1.11 6.13 9.31
CA PRO A 14 1.52 7.13 8.35
C PRO A 14 1.16 8.49 8.92
N SER A 15 2.04 9.45 8.73
CA SER A 15 1.75 10.83 9.15
C SER A 15 0.42 11.27 8.56
N PHE A 16 -0.43 11.91 9.35
CA PHE A 16 -1.67 12.55 8.91
C PHE A 16 -1.45 13.72 7.93
N VAL A 17 -0.25 13.89 7.42
CA VAL A 17 0.17 14.97 6.54
C VAL A 17 0.48 14.40 5.17
N TRP A 18 -0.18 14.92 4.14
CA TRP A 18 0.13 14.64 2.75
C TRP A 18 1.54 15.11 2.42
N ARG A 19 2.37 14.22 1.91
CA ARG A 19 3.79 14.45 1.65
C ARG A 19 4.13 14.19 0.18
N ALA A 20 5.36 14.54 -0.22
CA ALA A 20 5.85 14.38 -1.58
C ALA A 20 5.78 12.91 -2.06
N GLY A 21 6.03 11.94 -1.16
CA GLY A 21 5.92 10.52 -1.48
C GLY A 21 4.50 10.10 -1.87
N GLN A 22 3.47 10.59 -1.15
CA GLN A 22 2.07 10.32 -1.50
C GLN A 22 1.67 11.03 -2.80
N ALA A 23 2.08 12.30 -2.97
CA ALA A 23 1.80 13.05 -4.19
C ALA A 23 2.37 12.33 -5.42
N ARG A 24 3.60 11.85 -5.35
CA ARG A 24 4.21 11.06 -6.43
C ARG A 24 3.44 9.77 -6.72
N ARG A 25 3.04 9.01 -5.68
CA ARG A 25 2.25 7.78 -5.88
C ARG A 25 0.90 8.09 -6.53
N LEU A 26 0.24 9.19 -6.14
CA LEU A 26 -1.00 9.62 -6.78
C LEU A 26 -0.81 9.88 -8.27
N GLU A 27 0.28 10.56 -8.67
CA GLU A 27 0.60 10.78 -10.10
C GLU A 27 0.86 9.45 -10.83
N MET A 28 1.51 8.49 -10.19
CA MET A 28 1.69 7.15 -10.75
C MET A 28 0.34 6.43 -10.93
N VAL A 29 -0.56 6.51 -9.94
CA VAL A 29 -1.92 5.96 -10.06
C VAL A 29 -2.62 6.56 -11.27
N ARG A 30 -2.67 7.90 -11.39
CA ARG A 30 -3.34 8.61 -12.49
C ARG A 30 -2.82 8.24 -13.88
N ARG A 31 -1.53 7.96 -13.97
CA ARG A 31 -0.88 7.58 -15.24
C ARG A 31 -1.38 6.24 -15.77
N TYR A 32 -1.74 5.27 -14.91
CA TYR A 32 -2.10 3.91 -15.28
C TYR A 32 -3.54 3.54 -15.00
N ALA A 33 -4.23 4.33 -14.17
CA ALA A 33 -5.62 4.15 -13.80
C ALA A 33 -6.33 5.53 -13.88
N PRO A 34 -7.03 5.82 -14.98
CA PRO A 34 -7.80 7.06 -15.13
C PRO A 34 -8.85 7.17 -14.01
N LEU A 35 -8.88 8.32 -13.33
CA LEU A 35 -9.77 8.54 -12.18
C LEU A 35 -11.02 9.37 -12.53
N ASP A 36 -10.96 10.15 -13.62
CA ASP A 36 -12.01 11.11 -13.97
C ASP A 36 -13.35 10.41 -14.24
N ALA A 37 -14.38 10.82 -13.49
CA ALA A 37 -15.75 10.27 -13.52
C ALA A 37 -15.83 8.75 -13.26
N ARG A 38 -14.83 8.14 -12.62
CA ARG A 38 -14.76 6.71 -12.32
C ARG A 38 -15.23 6.40 -10.89
N HIS A 39 -15.75 5.18 -10.69
CA HIS A 39 -16.00 4.64 -9.36
C HIS A 39 -14.70 4.07 -8.81
N VAL A 40 -14.20 4.66 -7.73
CA VAL A 40 -12.92 4.33 -7.12
C VAL A 40 -13.16 3.73 -5.74
N LEU A 41 -12.52 2.60 -5.45
CA LEU A 41 -12.48 1.99 -4.12
C LEU A 41 -11.07 2.08 -3.54
N ASP A 42 -10.95 2.66 -2.36
CA ASP A 42 -9.72 2.70 -1.55
C ASP A 42 -9.82 1.63 -0.46
N VAL A 43 -9.13 0.51 -0.67
CA VAL A 43 -9.13 -0.65 0.25
C VAL A 43 -8.07 -0.44 1.33
N GLY A 44 -8.50 -0.41 2.59
CA GLY A 44 -7.63 -0.09 3.73
C GLY A 44 -7.29 1.40 3.73
N CYS A 45 -8.29 2.25 3.58
CA CYS A 45 -8.11 3.70 3.40
C CYS A 45 -7.49 4.42 4.61
N GLY A 46 -7.32 3.74 5.75
CA GLY A 46 -6.80 4.34 6.97
C GLY A 46 -7.64 5.54 7.39
N VAL A 47 -7.00 6.69 7.55
CA VAL A 47 -7.66 7.97 7.89
C VAL A 47 -8.17 8.74 6.65
N GLY A 48 -8.25 8.11 5.49
CA GLY A 48 -8.87 8.67 4.29
C GLY A 48 -7.99 9.62 3.46
N MET A 49 -6.68 9.53 3.57
CA MET A 49 -5.74 10.41 2.86
C MET A 49 -5.84 10.30 1.34
N TYR A 50 -5.76 9.07 0.82
CA TYR A 50 -5.92 8.82 -0.62
C TYR A 50 -7.37 8.95 -1.06
N THR A 51 -8.33 8.50 -0.24
CA THR A 51 -9.77 8.71 -0.50
C THR A 51 -10.06 10.18 -0.78
N SER A 52 -9.61 11.09 0.10
CA SER A 52 -9.77 12.54 -0.09
C SER A 52 -9.00 13.08 -1.31
N ALA A 53 -7.83 12.51 -1.61
CA ALA A 53 -7.07 12.92 -2.78
C ALA A 53 -7.75 12.51 -4.10
N PHE A 54 -8.38 11.33 -4.15
CA PHE A 54 -9.14 10.84 -5.30
C PHE A 54 -10.43 11.64 -5.54
N GLN A 55 -11.07 12.15 -4.48
CA GLN A 55 -12.26 13.00 -4.59
C GLN A 55 -12.06 14.29 -5.39
N ARG A 56 -10.81 14.70 -5.60
CA ARG A 56 -10.49 15.83 -6.50
C ARG A 56 -10.69 15.53 -7.98
N PHE A 57 -10.86 14.27 -8.35
CA PHE A 57 -11.00 13.79 -9.74
C PHE A 57 -12.39 13.20 -10.00
N THR A 58 -13.04 12.65 -8.98
CA THR A 58 -14.38 12.06 -9.09
C THR A 58 -15.10 12.13 -7.74
N PRO A 59 -16.43 12.39 -7.73
CA PRO A 59 -17.22 12.30 -6.49
C PRO A 59 -17.49 10.84 -6.06
N HIS A 60 -17.26 9.86 -6.94
CA HIS A 60 -17.60 8.45 -6.71
C HIS A 60 -16.42 7.68 -6.08
N VAL A 61 -15.93 8.18 -4.94
CA VAL A 61 -14.85 7.52 -4.19
C VAL A 61 -15.42 6.89 -2.94
N PHE A 62 -15.11 5.61 -2.75
CA PHE A 62 -15.50 4.83 -1.57
C PHE A 62 -14.23 4.39 -0.84
N GLY A 63 -14.23 4.44 0.48
CA GLY A 63 -13.16 3.94 1.32
C GLY A 63 -13.64 2.81 2.20
N ILE A 64 -12.76 1.86 2.48
CA ILE A 64 -13.04 0.78 3.42
C ILE A 64 -11.87 0.61 4.40
N GLU A 65 -12.19 0.54 5.70
CA GLU A 65 -11.20 0.38 6.76
C GLU A 65 -11.72 -0.60 7.82
N VAL A 66 -10.85 -1.44 8.35
CA VAL A 66 -11.21 -2.46 9.35
C VAL A 66 -11.14 -1.92 10.78
N GLU A 67 -10.29 -0.93 11.03
CA GLU A 67 -10.12 -0.32 12.33
C GLU A 67 -11.14 0.80 12.53
N PHE A 68 -12.03 0.64 13.52
CA PHE A 68 -13.13 1.58 13.78
C PHE A 68 -12.67 3.03 13.95
N ALA A 69 -11.62 3.27 14.74
CA ALA A 69 -11.16 4.63 15.02
C ALA A 69 -10.67 5.34 13.75
N ARG A 70 -9.96 4.61 12.87
CA ARG A 70 -9.49 5.14 11.58
C ARG A 70 -10.64 5.35 10.61
N ALA A 71 -11.57 4.38 10.54
CA ALA A 71 -12.77 4.51 9.70
C ALA A 71 -13.60 5.73 10.10
N ALA A 72 -13.83 5.96 11.39
CA ALA A 72 -14.55 7.12 11.92
C ALA A 72 -13.83 8.45 11.57
N GLU A 73 -12.51 8.50 11.69
CA GLU A 73 -11.73 9.67 11.28
C GLU A 73 -11.82 9.91 9.77
N ALA A 74 -11.67 8.86 8.96
CA ALA A 74 -11.82 8.96 7.51
C ALA A 74 -13.23 9.40 7.11
N GLN A 75 -14.26 8.90 7.78
CA GLN A 75 -15.66 9.23 7.53
C GLN A 75 -15.96 10.72 7.81
N SER A 76 -15.30 11.32 8.79
CA SER A 76 -15.42 12.77 9.04
C SER A 76 -14.96 13.64 7.86
N ARG A 77 -14.06 13.11 7.02
CA ARG A 77 -13.54 13.78 5.82
C ARG A 77 -14.23 13.33 4.54
N SER A 78 -14.71 12.10 4.51
CA SER A 78 -15.36 11.49 3.35
C SER A 78 -16.52 10.59 3.82
N PRO A 79 -17.78 11.02 3.68
CA PRO A 79 -18.94 10.24 4.13
C PRO A 79 -19.07 8.87 3.46
N SER A 80 -18.44 8.67 2.31
CA SER A 80 -18.45 7.39 1.56
C SER A 80 -17.46 6.35 2.10
N VAL A 81 -16.87 6.59 3.28
CA VAL A 81 -16.05 5.59 3.97
C VAL A 81 -16.93 4.73 4.87
N CYS A 82 -16.71 3.42 4.83
CA CYS A 82 -17.36 2.49 5.74
C CYS A 82 -16.36 1.60 6.46
N GLN A 83 -16.72 1.20 7.67
CA GLN A 83 -16.01 0.13 8.37
C GLN A 83 -16.38 -1.22 7.76
N SER A 84 -15.39 -2.09 7.55
CA SER A 84 -15.62 -3.45 7.08
C SER A 84 -15.20 -4.50 8.09
N ILE A 85 -15.75 -5.70 7.91
CA ILE A 85 -15.31 -6.90 8.61
C ILE A 85 -14.16 -7.50 7.82
N ARG A 86 -13.16 -8.06 8.51
CA ARG A 86 -12.01 -8.71 7.88
C ARG A 86 -12.44 -9.80 6.89
N GLY A 87 -11.92 -9.74 5.69
CA GLY A 87 -11.89 -10.86 4.74
C GLY A 87 -12.89 -10.84 3.60
N THR A 88 -13.88 -9.93 3.58
CA THR A 88 -14.80 -9.78 2.44
C THR A 88 -15.08 -8.30 2.21
N LEU A 89 -15.10 -7.87 0.95
CA LEU A 89 -15.49 -6.52 0.59
C LEU A 89 -17.02 -6.44 0.46
N PRO A 90 -17.71 -5.53 1.17
CA PRO A 90 -19.20 -5.47 1.21
C PRO A 90 -19.78 -4.80 -0.04
N PHE A 91 -19.25 -5.14 -1.20
CA PHE A 91 -19.67 -4.61 -2.49
C PHE A 91 -20.01 -5.74 -3.44
N ALA A 92 -20.93 -5.48 -4.37
CA ALA A 92 -21.23 -6.40 -5.45
C ALA A 92 -20.02 -6.59 -6.38
N SER A 93 -19.98 -7.68 -7.13
CA SER A 93 -18.98 -7.89 -8.18
C SER A 93 -19.09 -6.80 -9.23
N ASN A 94 -17.96 -6.44 -9.85
CA ASN A 94 -17.90 -5.48 -10.96
C ASN A 94 -18.47 -4.09 -10.61
N SER A 95 -18.22 -3.60 -9.39
CA SER A 95 -18.75 -2.32 -8.91
C SER A 95 -17.82 -1.12 -9.21
N PHE A 96 -16.52 -1.35 -9.32
CA PHE A 96 -15.53 -0.28 -9.39
C PHE A 96 -14.71 -0.31 -10.68
N ASP A 97 -14.43 0.88 -11.21
CA ASP A 97 -13.53 1.05 -12.35
C ASP A 97 -12.06 1.01 -11.92
N VAL A 98 -11.78 1.50 -10.70
CA VAL A 98 -10.45 1.50 -10.10
C VAL A 98 -10.54 1.00 -8.66
N VAL A 99 -9.76 -0.01 -8.32
CA VAL A 99 -9.55 -0.47 -6.95
C VAL A 99 -8.11 -0.18 -6.56
N PHE A 100 -7.94 0.58 -5.50
CA PHE A 100 -6.64 1.00 -4.98
C PHE A 100 -6.37 0.32 -3.64
N SER A 101 -5.14 -0.16 -3.42
CA SER A 101 -4.70 -0.77 -2.18
C SER A 101 -3.25 -0.33 -1.90
N HIS A 102 -3.04 0.35 -0.79
CA HIS A 102 -1.74 0.88 -0.41
C HIS A 102 -1.38 0.44 1.01
N GLU A 103 -0.34 -0.39 1.12
CA GLU A 103 0.16 -0.92 2.40
C GLU A 103 -0.96 -1.65 3.19
N VAL A 104 -1.63 -2.62 2.53
CA VAL A 104 -2.75 -3.40 3.12
C VAL A 104 -2.49 -4.90 3.07
N LEU A 105 -2.11 -5.44 1.91
CA LEU A 105 -1.96 -6.89 1.69
C LEU A 105 -0.95 -7.54 2.64
N GLU A 106 0.06 -6.80 3.06
CA GLU A 106 1.07 -7.24 4.02
C GLU A 106 0.52 -7.44 5.44
N HIS A 107 -0.61 -6.83 5.78
CA HIS A 107 -1.22 -6.86 7.10
C HIS A 107 -2.42 -7.79 7.22
N VAL A 108 -3.01 -8.22 6.10
CA VAL A 108 -4.18 -9.11 6.14
C VAL A 108 -3.80 -10.55 6.46
N THR A 109 -4.69 -11.28 7.11
CA THR A 109 -4.43 -12.69 7.48
C THR A 109 -4.33 -13.58 6.23
N ASP A 110 -5.24 -13.41 5.27
CA ASP A 110 -5.31 -14.15 4.00
C ASP A 110 -5.24 -13.14 2.83
N ASP A 111 -4.02 -12.95 2.32
CA ASP A 111 -3.75 -12.05 1.20
C ASP A 111 -4.30 -12.59 -0.13
N HIS A 112 -4.34 -13.93 -0.31
CA HIS A 112 -4.98 -14.53 -1.47
C HIS A 112 -6.49 -14.26 -1.53
N ARG A 113 -7.18 -14.35 -0.39
CA ARG A 113 -8.60 -13.99 -0.31
C ARG A 113 -8.82 -12.52 -0.59
N CYS A 114 -7.98 -11.65 0.00
CA CYS A 114 -8.05 -10.22 -0.23
C CYS A 114 -7.83 -9.88 -1.72
N ALA A 115 -6.84 -10.49 -2.36
CA ALA A 115 -6.57 -10.34 -3.80
C ALA A 115 -7.79 -10.76 -4.65
N ARG A 116 -8.40 -11.94 -4.37
CA ARG A 116 -9.61 -12.38 -5.07
C ARG A 116 -10.77 -11.41 -4.91
N GLU A 117 -10.99 -10.89 -3.71
CA GLU A 117 -12.06 -9.93 -3.44
C GLU A 117 -11.85 -8.60 -4.18
N MET A 118 -10.61 -8.09 -4.20
CA MET A 118 -10.28 -6.88 -4.97
C MET A 118 -10.54 -7.10 -6.47
N VAL A 119 -10.16 -8.26 -7.02
CA VAL A 119 -10.46 -8.60 -8.42
C VAL A 119 -11.96 -8.72 -8.65
N ARG A 120 -12.69 -9.40 -7.75
CA ARG A 120 -14.16 -9.59 -7.85
C ARG A 120 -14.92 -8.27 -7.94
N VAL A 121 -14.55 -7.29 -7.12
CA VAL A 121 -15.27 -6.00 -7.10
C VAL A 121 -14.83 -5.05 -8.21
N THR A 122 -13.72 -5.32 -8.87
CA THR A 122 -13.25 -4.54 -10.02
C THR A 122 -14.00 -4.98 -11.28
N ARG A 123 -14.45 -4.03 -12.09
CA ARG A 123 -15.12 -4.30 -13.38
C ARG A 123 -14.16 -4.90 -14.40
N PRO A 124 -14.63 -5.71 -15.34
CA PRO A 124 -13.84 -6.04 -16.55
C PRO A 124 -13.35 -4.75 -17.24
N GLY A 125 -12.08 -4.72 -17.62
CA GLY A 125 -11.40 -3.53 -18.12
C GLY A 125 -10.98 -2.52 -17.05
N GLY A 126 -11.41 -2.71 -15.80
CA GLY A 126 -11.02 -1.87 -14.65
C GLY A 126 -9.57 -2.09 -14.22
N ARG A 127 -9.08 -1.22 -13.36
CA ARG A 127 -7.69 -1.22 -12.87
C ARG A 127 -7.64 -1.56 -11.39
N LEU A 128 -6.78 -2.50 -11.05
CA LEU A 128 -6.38 -2.78 -9.67
C LEU A 128 -4.96 -2.23 -9.46
N VAL A 129 -4.80 -1.28 -8.55
CA VAL A 129 -3.55 -0.58 -8.27
C VAL A 129 -3.08 -0.92 -6.87
N ILE A 130 -1.88 -1.48 -6.75
CA ILE A 130 -1.36 -2.05 -5.51
C ILE A 130 0.02 -1.49 -5.20
N PHE A 131 0.20 -1.07 -3.94
CA PHE A 131 1.51 -0.79 -3.34
C PHE A 131 1.69 -1.71 -2.14
N VAL A 132 2.82 -2.44 -2.11
CA VAL A 132 3.19 -3.33 -0.99
C VAL A 132 4.70 -3.29 -0.75
N PRO A 133 5.17 -3.60 0.47
CA PRO A 133 6.59 -3.60 0.79
C PRO A 133 7.38 -4.58 -0.05
N ASN A 134 8.54 -4.12 -0.51
CA ASN A 134 9.47 -4.94 -1.28
C ASN A 134 10.46 -5.69 -0.36
N ARG A 135 10.51 -7.01 -0.51
CA ARG A 135 11.39 -7.91 0.23
C ARG A 135 12.89 -7.62 0.03
N LEU A 136 13.27 -7.04 -1.10
CA LEU A 136 14.66 -6.69 -1.39
C LEU A 136 15.06 -5.29 -0.90
N TYR A 137 14.11 -4.48 -0.41
CA TYR A 137 14.46 -3.21 0.22
C TYR A 137 15.33 -3.45 1.46
N PRO A 138 16.46 -2.73 1.61
CA PRO A 138 17.44 -3.05 2.68
C PRO A 138 16.95 -2.80 4.11
N PHE A 139 15.79 -2.18 4.28
CA PHE A 139 15.25 -1.85 5.61
C PHE A 139 13.84 -2.44 5.79
N GLU A 140 13.59 -3.05 6.95
CA GLU A 140 12.22 -3.30 7.41
C GLU A 140 11.67 -1.99 8.01
N THR A 141 10.59 -1.48 7.45
CA THR A 141 10.05 -0.14 7.78
C THR A 141 8.98 -0.15 8.85
N HIS A 142 8.36 -1.31 9.11
CA HIS A 142 7.30 -1.47 10.11
C HIS A 142 7.83 -1.82 11.52
N GLY A 143 9.15 -1.85 11.70
CA GLY A 143 9.78 -2.22 12.96
C GLY A 143 9.83 -3.73 13.21
N ILE A 144 10.39 -4.10 14.37
CA ILE A 144 10.57 -5.50 14.74
C ILE A 144 10.22 -5.76 16.20
N TYR A 145 9.95 -7.03 16.50
CA TYR A 145 9.90 -7.54 17.86
C TYR A 145 11.25 -8.18 18.22
N TRP A 146 11.84 -7.75 19.33
CA TRP A 146 13.08 -8.31 19.85
C TRP A 146 12.94 -8.55 21.35
N LYS A 147 13.18 -9.77 21.82
CA LYS A 147 13.03 -10.16 23.24
C LYS A 147 11.70 -9.69 23.86
N GLY A 148 10.57 -9.89 23.13
CA GLY A 148 9.23 -9.53 23.59
C GLY A 148 8.90 -8.03 23.55
N ARG A 149 9.81 -7.18 23.07
CA ARG A 149 9.59 -5.72 22.92
C ARG A 149 9.49 -5.32 21.46
N TYR A 150 8.62 -4.37 21.16
CA TYR A 150 8.50 -3.78 19.83
C TYR A 150 9.42 -2.58 19.66
N TYR A 151 10.17 -2.57 18.57
CA TYR A 151 11.10 -1.50 18.19
C TYR A 151 10.68 -0.92 16.85
N PHE A 152 10.02 0.21 16.87
CA PHE A 152 9.58 0.93 15.68
C PHE A 152 10.76 1.49 14.87
N GLY A 153 10.49 1.77 13.58
CA GLY A 153 11.37 2.44 12.64
C GLY A 153 12.21 1.47 11.80
N ASN A 154 12.96 2.05 10.89
CA ASN A 154 13.74 1.33 9.89
C ASN A 154 14.80 0.42 10.54
N LYS A 155 14.72 -0.88 10.26
CA LYS A 155 15.68 -1.87 10.74
C LYS A 155 16.49 -2.41 9.57
N PRO A 156 17.82 -2.17 9.53
CA PRO A 156 18.62 -2.57 8.38
C PRO A 156 18.69 -4.09 8.26
N LEU A 157 18.73 -4.57 7.02
CA LEU A 157 18.99 -5.95 6.60
C LEU A 157 17.97 -7.01 7.07
N VAL A 158 16.97 -6.65 7.87
CA VAL A 158 15.94 -7.60 8.36
C VAL A 158 15.20 -8.25 7.21
N ASN A 159 14.92 -7.50 6.17
CA ASN A 159 14.25 -8.03 4.99
C ASN A 159 15.11 -9.06 4.22
N TRP A 160 16.40 -9.10 4.40
CA TRP A 160 17.30 -10.06 3.73
C TRP A 160 17.58 -11.33 4.53
N LEU A 161 17.06 -11.41 5.76
CA LEU A 161 17.14 -12.63 6.56
C LEU A 161 16.27 -13.74 5.93
N PRO A 162 16.62 -15.02 6.14
CA PRO A 162 15.72 -16.13 5.82
C PRO A 162 14.34 -15.95 6.44
N ASP A 163 13.29 -16.45 5.78
CA ASP A 163 11.90 -16.19 6.18
C ASP A 163 11.60 -16.62 7.63
N SER A 164 12.19 -17.72 8.09
CA SER A 164 12.05 -18.20 9.48
C SER A 164 12.52 -17.16 10.51
N LEU A 165 13.61 -16.46 10.24
CA LEU A 165 14.15 -15.42 11.13
C LEU A 165 13.42 -14.10 10.96
N ARG A 166 13.19 -13.68 9.70
CA ARG A 166 12.45 -12.46 9.42
C ARG A 166 11.06 -12.47 10.03
N ASN A 167 10.29 -13.55 9.80
CA ASN A 167 8.93 -13.66 10.29
C ASN A 167 8.84 -13.77 11.82
N ARG A 168 9.92 -14.23 12.48
CA ARG A 168 10.03 -14.17 13.94
C ARG A 168 10.26 -12.73 14.45
N LEU A 169 11.01 -11.93 13.69
CA LEU A 169 11.28 -10.53 14.03
C LEU A 169 10.13 -9.60 13.63
N ALA A 170 9.51 -9.83 12.50
CA ALA A 170 8.41 -9.01 11.97
C ALA A 170 7.16 -9.86 11.63
N PRO A 171 6.53 -10.51 12.64
CA PRO A 171 5.39 -11.42 12.44
C PRO A 171 4.11 -10.70 12.01
N HIS A 172 4.06 -9.38 12.19
CA HIS A 172 2.89 -8.53 11.97
C HIS A 172 2.80 -7.97 10.55
N VAL A 173 3.83 -8.21 9.72
CA VAL A 173 3.90 -7.65 8.36
C VAL A 173 4.62 -8.59 7.41
N ARG A 174 4.10 -8.73 6.19
CA ARG A 174 4.78 -9.42 5.09
C ARG A 174 5.62 -8.44 4.28
N ALA A 175 6.56 -8.96 3.52
CA ALA A 175 7.22 -8.25 2.44
C ALA A 175 7.28 -9.19 1.24
N TYR A 176 7.00 -8.69 0.06
CA TYR A 176 6.83 -9.50 -1.14
C TYR A 176 8.09 -9.45 -2.01
N THR A 177 8.44 -10.58 -2.61
CA THR A 177 9.29 -10.60 -3.79
C THR A 177 8.44 -10.30 -5.03
N ALA A 178 9.06 -9.88 -6.13
CA ALA A 178 8.32 -9.66 -7.37
C ALA A 178 7.56 -10.91 -7.83
N LYS A 179 8.21 -12.08 -7.75
CA LYS A 179 7.58 -13.37 -8.06
C LYS A 179 6.44 -13.72 -7.09
N GLY A 180 6.65 -13.53 -5.76
CA GLY A 180 5.63 -13.80 -4.76
C GLY A 180 4.37 -12.96 -4.97
N LEU A 181 4.54 -11.67 -5.28
CA LEU A 181 3.42 -10.78 -5.59
C LEU A 181 2.68 -11.19 -6.87
N GLN A 182 3.39 -11.61 -7.92
CA GLN A 182 2.76 -12.14 -9.13
C GLN A 182 2.00 -13.44 -8.87
N THR A 183 2.58 -14.35 -8.06
CA THR A 183 1.94 -15.61 -7.69
C THR A 183 0.62 -15.39 -6.93
N LEU A 184 0.51 -14.32 -6.15
CA LEU A 184 -0.71 -13.96 -5.42
C LEU A 184 -1.92 -13.77 -6.36
N PHE A 185 -1.68 -13.30 -7.59
CA PHE A 185 -2.70 -13.08 -8.61
C PHE A 185 -2.75 -14.18 -9.69
N ALA A 186 -1.93 -15.23 -9.56
CA ALA A 186 -1.93 -16.33 -10.52
C ALA A 186 -3.28 -17.06 -10.54
N GLY A 187 -3.79 -17.35 -11.73
CA GLY A 187 -5.09 -17.98 -11.93
C GLY A 187 -6.30 -17.06 -11.78
N LEU A 188 -6.10 -15.80 -11.42
CA LEU A 188 -7.18 -14.79 -11.46
C LEU A 188 -7.28 -14.18 -12.87
N PRO A 189 -8.48 -13.71 -13.29
CA PRO A 189 -8.69 -13.12 -14.60
C PRO A 189 -8.09 -11.69 -14.66
N VAL A 190 -6.76 -11.59 -14.62
CA VAL A 190 -6.05 -10.31 -14.64
C VAL A 190 -4.88 -10.33 -15.59
N ARG A 191 -4.55 -9.15 -16.14
CA ARG A 191 -3.36 -8.90 -16.96
C ARG A 191 -2.50 -7.83 -16.28
N THR A 192 -1.20 -8.06 -16.15
CA THR A 192 -0.26 -7.05 -15.66
C THR A 192 -0.06 -5.93 -16.68
N ILE A 193 -0.37 -4.70 -16.28
CA ILE A 193 -0.11 -3.48 -17.06
C ILE A 193 1.28 -2.92 -16.72
N VAL A 194 1.60 -2.84 -15.43
CA VAL A 194 2.93 -2.46 -14.97
C VAL A 194 3.25 -3.16 -13.66
N HIS A 195 4.50 -3.60 -13.52
CA HIS A 195 5.05 -4.06 -12.26
C HIS A 195 6.48 -3.53 -12.13
N THR A 196 6.69 -2.65 -11.19
CA THR A 196 7.98 -2.05 -10.91
C THR A 196 8.18 -1.87 -9.41
N GLN A 197 9.39 -1.49 -9.00
CA GLN A 197 9.69 -1.11 -7.63
C GLN A 197 10.04 0.38 -7.60
N ILE A 198 9.66 1.06 -6.53
CA ILE A 198 9.86 2.49 -6.36
C ILE A 198 10.61 2.79 -5.07
N TYR A 199 11.45 3.82 -5.13
CA TYR A 199 12.17 4.31 -3.96
C TYR A 199 11.33 5.25 -3.10
N PRO A 200 11.72 5.49 -1.82
CA PRO A 200 10.98 6.37 -0.92
C PRO A 200 10.95 7.82 -1.40
N GLY A 201 10.00 8.59 -0.86
CA GLY A 201 9.91 10.04 -1.07
C GLY A 201 10.93 10.87 -0.29
N TYR A 202 11.64 10.25 0.66
CA TYR A 202 12.63 10.92 1.54
C TYR A 202 12.10 12.13 2.30
N ASP A 203 10.80 12.17 2.59
CA ASP A 203 10.09 13.34 3.13
C ASP A 203 10.71 13.88 4.42
N ASN A 204 11.14 13.01 5.34
CA ASN A 204 11.81 13.42 6.57
C ASN A 204 13.18 14.06 6.33
N ILE A 205 13.91 13.60 5.29
CA ILE A 205 15.20 14.17 4.91
C ILE A 205 14.98 15.48 4.19
N LEU A 206 13.99 15.54 3.28
CA LEU A 206 13.59 16.76 2.60
C LEU A 206 13.22 17.88 3.59
N ALA A 207 12.45 17.56 4.62
CA ALA A 207 12.03 18.53 5.63
C ALA A 207 13.21 19.11 6.44
N ARG A 208 14.23 18.27 6.73
CA ARG A 208 15.38 18.65 7.57
C ARG A 208 16.57 19.17 6.77
N ARG A 209 16.81 18.62 5.59
CA ARG A 209 17.95 18.89 4.69
C ARG A 209 17.49 18.87 3.24
N PRO A 210 16.83 19.91 2.74
CA PRO A 210 16.17 19.92 1.42
C PRO A 210 17.10 19.51 0.27
N ARG A 211 18.31 20.08 0.21
CA ARG A 211 19.29 19.78 -0.84
C ARG A 211 19.70 18.31 -0.87
N LEU A 212 19.95 17.72 0.31
CA LEU A 212 20.30 16.29 0.41
C LEU A 212 19.11 15.42 0.01
N GLY A 213 17.89 15.76 0.45
CA GLY A 213 16.68 15.05 0.07
C GLY A 213 16.42 15.07 -1.43
N GLN A 214 16.58 16.22 -2.08
CA GLN A 214 16.45 16.37 -3.53
C GLN A 214 17.51 15.54 -4.29
N MET A 215 18.75 15.59 -3.85
CA MET A 215 19.83 14.78 -4.45
C MET A 215 19.53 13.28 -4.35
N LEU A 216 19.08 12.80 -3.17
CA LEU A 216 18.70 11.41 -2.97
C LEU A 216 17.53 11.01 -3.87
N GLN A 217 16.52 11.86 -4.00
CA GLN A 217 15.41 11.62 -4.92
C GLN A 217 15.88 11.52 -6.37
N GLN A 218 16.68 12.47 -6.84
CA GLN A 218 17.19 12.46 -8.22
C GLN A 218 17.97 11.18 -8.53
N ILE A 219 18.89 10.79 -7.64
CA ILE A 219 19.68 9.58 -7.82
C ILE A 219 18.81 8.34 -7.80
N THR A 220 17.98 8.15 -6.76
CA THR A 220 17.21 6.92 -6.60
C THR A 220 16.09 6.80 -7.62
N TYR A 221 15.47 7.90 -8.05
CA TYR A 221 14.46 7.88 -9.12
C TYR A 221 15.08 7.60 -10.50
N ALA A 222 16.35 7.99 -10.72
CA ALA A 222 17.08 7.54 -11.89
C ALA A 222 17.37 6.03 -11.84
N LEU A 223 17.68 5.48 -10.66
CA LEU A 223 17.89 4.04 -10.47
C LEU A 223 16.63 3.19 -10.76
N GLU A 224 15.43 3.76 -10.62
CA GLU A 224 14.19 3.06 -10.96
C GLU A 224 14.08 2.66 -12.44
N ARG A 225 14.87 3.32 -13.31
CA ARG A 225 14.96 2.99 -14.74
C ARG A 225 16.01 1.92 -15.05
N THR A 226 16.68 1.40 -14.04
CA THR A 226 17.74 0.41 -14.12
C THR A 226 17.34 -0.87 -13.36
N PRO A 227 18.09 -1.98 -13.48
CA PRO A 227 17.87 -3.18 -12.64
C PRO A 227 17.95 -2.91 -11.14
N LEU A 228 18.61 -1.83 -10.70
CA LEU A 228 18.69 -1.44 -9.28
C LEU A 228 17.33 -1.03 -8.68
N ARG A 229 16.31 -0.79 -9.51
CA ARG A 229 14.92 -0.65 -9.01
C ARG A 229 14.50 -1.78 -8.08
N SER A 230 15.04 -2.99 -8.28
CA SER A 230 14.73 -4.15 -7.42
C SER A 230 14.99 -3.92 -5.93
N PHE A 231 15.82 -2.93 -5.58
CA PHE A 231 16.05 -2.49 -4.20
C PHE A 231 15.14 -1.33 -3.76
N GLY A 232 14.13 -0.97 -4.54
CA GLY A 232 13.14 0.05 -4.17
C GLY A 232 12.32 -0.35 -2.94
N LEU A 233 11.73 0.64 -2.28
CA LEU A 233 10.95 0.50 -1.04
C LEU A 233 9.73 -0.39 -1.21
N SER A 234 8.93 -0.11 -2.24
CA SER A 234 7.63 -0.76 -2.46
C SER A 234 7.51 -1.25 -3.89
N HIS A 235 6.81 -2.35 -4.08
CA HIS A 235 6.27 -2.70 -5.39
C HIS A 235 5.15 -1.73 -5.76
N PHE A 236 5.11 -1.37 -7.02
CA PHE A 236 3.99 -0.73 -7.69
C PHE A 236 3.49 -1.69 -8.77
N LEU A 237 2.29 -2.23 -8.54
CA LEU A 237 1.65 -3.19 -9.45
C LEU A 237 0.32 -2.63 -9.92
N VAL A 238 0.11 -2.60 -11.22
CA VAL A 238 -1.19 -2.30 -11.83
C VAL A 238 -1.62 -3.47 -12.66
N LEU A 239 -2.80 -3.97 -12.36
CA LEU A 239 -3.46 -5.05 -13.09
C LEU A 239 -4.71 -4.50 -13.78
N GLU A 240 -5.04 -5.07 -14.91
CA GLU A 240 -6.34 -4.93 -15.59
C GLU A 240 -7.13 -6.21 -15.37
N VAL A 241 -8.38 -6.08 -14.95
CA VAL A 241 -9.28 -7.22 -14.83
C VAL A 241 -9.82 -7.57 -16.22
N LEU A 242 -9.70 -8.84 -16.59
CA LEU A 242 -10.16 -9.39 -17.86
C LEU A 242 -11.67 -9.70 -17.81
N PRO A 243 -12.35 -9.76 -18.98
CA PRO A 243 -13.74 -10.20 -19.09
C PRO A 243 -13.99 -11.58 -18.51
#